data_fb004ea575581bbe644623d59b218a4f
#
_entry.id   fb004ea575581bbe644623d59b218a4f
#
_cell.length_a   1.000
_cell.length_b   1.000
_cell.length_c   1.000
_cell.angle_alpha   90.00
_cell.angle_beta   90.00
_cell.angle_gamma   90.00
#
_symmetry.space_group_name_H-M   'P 1'
#
loop_
_entity.id
_entity.type
_entity.pdbx_description
1 polymer ?
#
loop_
_entity_poly.entity_id
_entity_poly.type
_entity_poly.pdbx_seq_one_letter_code
_entity_poly.pdbx_strand_id
1 'polypeptide(L)'
;MPSNRDLLDVVRHIRHRSTDGATLAGLAARAGWSPFHLHRAFRAMVRETPKQYTLRLRLQQAATRLVSSDDSVLDVALGAGFNSHEVFTRAFRRYFGVTPKAYRAQALAGASADIRRRHVVLVHTSGPCFGLYHVPASSRRRCSMPTLSIERREIAAQNILFVRLRAGRHEIANAIGEGLGKAFPYSQRLGLAIAGRPFTRYLSTGPGLFSIEVGMPVATAPQGEGVVEAGTLPAGPVAVATHAGPYDQLSETYAALERWIESNGYRIGGAPWESYITDPADHPDPADWRTEVYWPLEK
;
A
#
# COMPACT_ATOMS: atom_id res chain seq x y z
N MET A 1 26.82 2.80 17.83
CA MET A 1 25.44 3.15 18.19
C MET A 1 24.48 2.38 17.28
N PRO A 2 23.43 1.76 17.81
CA PRO A 2 22.45 1.06 16.99
C PRO A 2 21.81 2.03 15.99
N SER A 3 21.83 1.68 14.71
CA SER A 3 21.35 2.56 13.65
C SER A 3 19.92 2.21 13.21
N ASN A 4 19.17 3.19 12.72
CA ASN A 4 17.87 2.95 12.11
C ASN A 4 17.95 1.95 10.93
N ARG A 5 19.11 1.81 10.31
CA ARG A 5 19.40 0.88 9.22
C ARG A 5 19.29 -0.57 9.68
N ASP A 6 19.82 -0.89 10.88
CA ASP A 6 19.76 -2.25 11.43
C ASP A 6 18.33 -2.67 11.74
N LEU A 7 17.51 -1.72 12.21
CA LEU A 7 16.08 -1.95 12.46
C LEU A 7 15.29 -2.17 11.17
N LEU A 8 15.61 -1.41 10.11
CA LEU A 8 15.02 -1.63 8.79
C LEU A 8 15.34 -3.03 8.24
N ASP A 9 16.56 -3.52 8.44
CA ASP A 9 16.95 -4.86 8.02
C ASP A 9 16.19 -5.95 8.80
N VAL A 10 15.91 -5.74 10.09
CA VAL A 10 15.04 -6.62 10.86
C VAL A 10 13.62 -6.62 10.32
N VAL A 11 13.05 -5.45 10.02
CA VAL A 11 11.71 -5.33 9.42
C VAL A 11 11.65 -6.05 8.07
N ARG A 12 12.62 -5.84 7.20
CA ARG A 12 12.73 -6.55 5.91
C ARG A 12 12.81 -8.06 6.10
N HIS A 13 13.65 -8.51 7.04
CA HIS A 13 13.78 -9.94 7.35
C HIS A 13 12.46 -10.56 7.79
N ILE A 14 11.71 -9.92 8.70
CA ILE A 14 10.40 -10.42 9.12
C ILE A 14 9.43 -10.46 7.92
N ARG A 15 9.46 -9.47 7.05
CA ARG A 15 8.59 -9.43 5.86
C ARG A 15 8.85 -10.59 4.90
N HIS A 16 10.11 -10.92 4.64
CA HIS A 16 10.49 -11.99 3.72
C HIS A 16 10.36 -13.39 4.33
N ARG A 17 10.41 -13.50 5.66
CA ARG A 17 10.41 -14.77 6.40
C ARG A 17 9.39 -14.80 7.52
N SER A 18 8.22 -14.24 7.30
CA SER A 18 7.16 -14.17 8.32
C SER A 18 6.68 -15.56 8.78
N THR A 19 6.81 -16.59 7.93
CA THR A 19 6.43 -17.98 8.22
C THR A 19 7.50 -18.77 8.99
N ASP A 20 8.77 -18.35 8.98
CA ASP A 20 9.91 -19.12 9.47
C ASP A 20 10.07 -19.13 11.01
N GLY A 21 9.10 -18.57 11.74
CA GLY A 21 9.11 -18.64 13.22
C GLY A 21 10.22 -17.82 13.89
N ALA A 22 10.65 -16.70 13.27
CA ALA A 22 11.69 -15.84 13.82
C ALA A 22 11.39 -15.42 15.27
N THR A 23 12.30 -15.78 16.19
CA THR A 23 12.20 -15.40 17.59
C THR A 23 12.74 -13.99 17.82
N LEU A 24 12.26 -13.31 18.87
CA LEU A 24 12.79 -11.99 19.24
C LEU A 24 14.30 -12.01 19.47
N ALA A 25 14.81 -13.08 20.08
CA ALA A 25 16.26 -13.26 20.32
C ALA A 25 17.03 -13.39 18.99
N GLY A 26 16.53 -14.20 18.03
CA GLY A 26 17.14 -14.33 16.72
C GLY A 26 17.15 -13.04 15.91
N LEU A 27 16.05 -12.28 15.97
CA LEU A 27 15.97 -10.98 15.34
C LEU A 27 16.93 -9.95 15.97
N ALA A 28 17.05 -9.99 17.29
CA ALA A 28 17.97 -9.12 18.04
C ALA A 28 19.44 -9.45 17.75
N ALA A 29 19.79 -10.73 17.73
CA ALA A 29 21.13 -11.18 17.36
C ALA A 29 21.52 -10.73 15.95
N ARG A 30 20.59 -10.80 15.01
CA ARG A 30 20.79 -10.33 13.62
C ARG A 30 21.11 -8.84 13.56
N ALA A 31 20.48 -8.03 14.39
CA ALA A 31 20.71 -6.58 14.47
C ALA A 31 21.92 -6.22 15.35
N GLY A 32 22.55 -7.17 16.02
CA GLY A 32 23.58 -6.89 17.03
C GLY A 32 23.04 -6.19 18.28
N TRP A 33 21.75 -6.40 18.61
CA TRP A 33 21.05 -5.72 19.69
C TRP A 33 20.62 -6.71 20.78
N SER A 34 20.37 -6.20 21.99
CA SER A 34 19.68 -6.99 22.99
C SER A 34 18.19 -7.13 22.62
N PRO A 35 17.54 -8.23 23.00
CA PRO A 35 16.09 -8.43 22.74
C PRO A 35 15.21 -7.28 23.28
N PHE A 36 15.57 -6.73 24.44
CA PHE A 36 14.87 -5.62 25.06
C PHE A 36 15.02 -4.33 24.25
N HIS A 37 16.23 -4.05 23.77
CA HIS A 37 16.51 -2.88 22.94
C HIS A 37 15.76 -2.97 21.60
N LEU A 38 15.86 -4.14 20.93
CA LEU A 38 15.11 -4.37 19.69
C LEU A 38 13.60 -4.18 19.90
N HIS A 39 13.04 -4.78 20.95
CA HIS A 39 11.60 -4.67 21.23
C HIS A 39 11.15 -3.22 21.39
N ARG A 40 11.89 -2.41 22.15
CA ARG A 40 11.59 -0.98 22.35
C ARG A 40 11.72 -0.17 21.08
N ALA A 41 12.84 -0.32 20.37
CA ALA A 41 13.10 0.41 19.14
C ALA A 41 12.09 0.03 18.04
N PHE A 42 11.80 -1.27 17.90
CA PHE A 42 10.81 -1.78 16.96
C PHE A 42 9.42 -1.21 17.26
N ARG A 43 9.00 -1.24 18.54
CA ARG A 43 7.72 -0.67 18.95
C ARG A 43 7.66 0.85 18.77
N ALA A 44 8.74 1.55 19.00
CA ALA A 44 8.81 3.00 18.79
C ALA A 44 8.66 3.36 17.32
N MET A 45 9.31 2.62 16.41
CA MET A 45 9.32 2.88 14.97
C MET A 45 8.07 2.29 14.27
N VAL A 46 7.76 1.00 14.55
CA VAL A 46 6.70 0.25 13.85
C VAL A 46 5.36 0.35 14.59
N ARG A 47 5.36 0.84 15.83
CA ARG A 47 4.20 0.94 16.74
C ARG A 47 3.56 -0.41 17.09
N GLU A 48 4.08 -1.51 16.62
CA GLU A 48 3.72 -2.89 16.95
C GLU A 48 4.92 -3.59 17.57
N THR A 49 4.67 -4.65 18.34
CA THR A 49 5.78 -5.54 18.72
C THR A 49 6.18 -6.41 17.53
N PRO A 50 7.43 -6.92 17.46
CA PRO A 50 7.83 -7.84 16.39
C PRO A 50 6.90 -9.03 16.22
N LYS A 51 6.36 -9.56 17.34
CA LYS A 51 5.38 -10.66 17.33
C LYS A 51 4.04 -10.26 16.71
N GLN A 52 3.51 -9.08 17.06
CA GLN A 52 2.27 -8.56 16.48
C GLN A 52 2.42 -8.30 14.99
N TYR A 53 3.54 -7.70 14.60
CA TYR A 53 3.89 -7.44 13.21
C TYR A 53 3.96 -8.73 12.38
N THR A 54 4.67 -9.76 12.88
CA THR A 54 4.74 -11.07 12.23
C THR A 54 3.37 -11.72 12.10
N LEU A 55 2.57 -11.71 13.18
CA LEU A 55 1.21 -12.28 13.17
C LEU A 55 0.33 -11.61 12.12
N ARG A 56 0.39 -10.29 12.03
CA ARG A 56 -0.36 -9.51 11.04
C ARG A 56 0.02 -9.91 9.63
N LEU A 57 1.32 -9.99 9.31
CA LEU A 57 1.79 -10.41 8.00
C LEU A 57 1.31 -11.81 7.62
N ARG A 58 1.38 -12.76 8.55
CA ARG A 58 0.88 -14.15 8.34
C ARG A 58 -0.61 -14.18 8.02
N LEU A 59 -1.41 -13.42 8.77
CA LEU A 59 -2.87 -13.33 8.54
C LEU A 59 -3.20 -12.68 7.20
N GLN A 60 -2.45 -11.66 6.79
CA GLN A 60 -2.62 -11.01 5.50
C GLN A 60 -2.28 -11.95 4.34
N GLN A 61 -1.16 -12.66 4.42
CA GLN A 61 -0.79 -13.67 3.41
C GLN A 61 -1.84 -14.79 3.33
N ALA A 62 -2.33 -15.25 4.47
CA ALA A 62 -3.40 -16.25 4.52
C ALA A 62 -4.70 -15.74 3.88
N ALA A 63 -5.09 -14.49 4.14
CA ALA A 63 -6.27 -13.89 3.53
C ALA A 63 -6.16 -13.81 1.99
N THR A 64 -4.98 -13.44 1.48
CA THR A 64 -4.71 -13.46 0.04
C THR A 64 -4.85 -14.87 -0.52
N ARG A 65 -4.21 -15.86 0.11
CA ARG A 65 -4.22 -17.25 -0.35
C ARG A 65 -5.63 -17.86 -0.29
N LEU A 66 -6.43 -17.52 0.72
CA LEU A 66 -7.84 -17.95 0.82
C LEU A 66 -8.69 -17.55 -0.41
N VAL A 67 -8.36 -16.43 -1.04
CA VAL A 67 -9.11 -15.88 -2.19
C VAL A 67 -8.49 -16.28 -3.52
N SER A 68 -7.17 -16.49 -3.56
CA SER A 68 -6.41 -16.75 -4.81
C SER A 68 -6.15 -18.22 -5.08
N SER A 69 -6.48 -19.12 -4.16
CA SER A 69 -6.29 -20.57 -4.34
C SER A 69 -7.47 -21.38 -3.80
N ASP A 70 -7.60 -22.61 -4.28
CA ASP A 70 -8.56 -23.61 -3.80
C ASP A 70 -8.05 -24.44 -2.62
N ASP A 71 -6.89 -24.04 -2.05
CA ASP A 71 -6.30 -24.73 -0.89
C ASP A 71 -7.29 -24.83 0.26
N SER A 72 -7.22 -25.93 1.01
CA SER A 72 -8.05 -26.06 2.21
C SER A 72 -7.69 -24.96 3.24
N VAL A 73 -8.64 -24.61 4.10
CA VAL A 73 -8.37 -23.63 5.18
C VAL A 73 -7.23 -24.11 6.09
N LEU A 74 -7.08 -25.42 6.23
CA LEU A 74 -5.98 -26.03 6.99
C LEU A 74 -4.63 -25.79 6.30
N ASP A 75 -4.56 -26.06 4.98
CA ASP A 75 -3.32 -25.86 4.22
C ASP A 75 -2.90 -24.39 4.19
N VAL A 76 -3.89 -23.48 4.08
CA VAL A 76 -3.63 -22.05 4.19
C VAL A 76 -3.10 -21.68 5.58
N ALA A 77 -3.66 -22.27 6.66
CA ALA A 77 -3.19 -22.02 8.03
C ALA A 77 -1.75 -22.50 8.23
N LEU A 78 -1.45 -23.74 7.80
CA LEU A 78 -0.11 -24.33 7.89
C LEU A 78 0.90 -23.53 7.05
N GLY A 79 0.55 -23.19 5.81
CA GLY A 79 1.38 -22.41 4.92
C GLY A 79 1.63 -20.97 5.41
N ALA A 80 0.73 -20.43 6.24
CA ALA A 80 0.90 -19.16 6.91
C ALA A 80 1.67 -19.28 8.25
N GLY A 81 2.21 -20.45 8.59
CA GLY A 81 3.01 -20.70 9.77
C GLY A 81 2.22 -20.81 11.07
N PHE A 82 0.96 -21.24 11.00
CA PHE A 82 0.16 -21.59 12.18
C PHE A 82 0.24 -23.09 12.45
N ASN A 83 0.30 -23.46 13.72
CA ASN A 83 0.44 -24.88 14.13
C ASN A 83 -0.88 -25.63 14.18
N SER A 84 -2.04 -24.94 14.14
CA SER A 84 -3.34 -25.58 14.08
C SER A 84 -4.40 -24.68 13.43
N HIS A 85 -5.42 -25.33 12.88
CA HIS A 85 -6.57 -24.67 12.26
C HIS A 85 -7.35 -23.80 13.28
N GLU A 86 -7.47 -24.24 14.54
CA GLU A 86 -8.20 -23.51 15.57
C GLU A 86 -7.49 -22.21 15.96
N VAL A 87 -6.17 -22.28 16.14
CA VAL A 87 -5.35 -21.10 16.46
C VAL A 87 -5.42 -20.08 15.34
N PHE A 88 -5.30 -20.57 14.09
CA PHE A 88 -5.47 -19.73 12.91
C PHE A 88 -6.84 -19.10 12.82
N THR A 89 -7.90 -19.91 12.94
CA THR A 89 -9.29 -19.42 12.82
C THR A 89 -9.62 -18.37 13.86
N ARG A 90 -9.19 -18.55 15.13
CA ARG A 90 -9.36 -17.54 16.20
C ARG A 90 -8.60 -16.25 15.91
N ALA A 91 -7.33 -16.37 15.49
CA ALA A 91 -6.50 -15.22 15.15
C ALA A 91 -7.09 -14.47 13.94
N PHE A 92 -7.49 -15.20 12.91
CA PHE A 92 -8.08 -14.65 11.68
C PHE A 92 -9.41 -13.93 11.98
N ARG A 93 -10.31 -14.57 12.74
CA ARG A 93 -11.58 -13.95 13.15
C ARG A 93 -11.37 -12.70 14.00
N ARG A 94 -10.40 -12.74 14.91
CA ARG A 94 -10.05 -11.57 15.74
C ARG A 94 -9.55 -10.41 14.89
N TYR A 95 -8.82 -10.70 13.80
CA TYR A 95 -8.22 -9.69 12.94
C TYR A 95 -9.17 -9.18 11.86
N PHE A 96 -9.89 -10.07 11.18
CA PHE A 96 -10.79 -9.74 10.06
C PHE A 96 -12.25 -9.62 10.44
N GLY A 97 -12.65 -9.99 11.65
CA GLY A 97 -14.04 -9.99 12.14
C GLY A 97 -14.88 -11.18 11.65
N VAL A 98 -14.39 -11.98 10.71
CA VAL A 98 -15.09 -13.14 10.12
C VAL A 98 -14.16 -14.36 10.10
N THR A 99 -14.75 -15.57 10.00
CA THR A 99 -13.95 -16.80 9.89
C THR A 99 -13.29 -16.91 8.51
N PRO A 100 -12.17 -17.66 8.37
CA PRO A 100 -11.52 -17.88 7.07
C PRO A 100 -12.47 -18.43 6.00
N LYS A 101 -13.35 -19.37 6.37
CA LYS A 101 -14.35 -19.95 5.47
C LYS A 101 -15.38 -18.91 5.00
N ALA A 102 -15.89 -18.10 5.93
CA ALA A 102 -16.81 -17.02 5.59
C ALA A 102 -16.14 -15.95 4.72
N TYR A 103 -14.88 -15.62 5.01
CA TYR A 103 -14.08 -14.68 4.24
C TYR A 103 -13.93 -15.13 2.78
N ARG A 104 -13.58 -16.42 2.54
CA ARG A 104 -13.52 -17.01 1.20
C ARG A 104 -14.86 -16.99 0.49
N ALA A 105 -15.92 -17.45 1.15
CA ALA A 105 -17.27 -17.49 0.58
C ALA A 105 -17.76 -16.11 0.14
N GLN A 106 -17.54 -15.10 0.95
CA GLN A 106 -17.91 -13.72 0.66
C GLN A 106 -17.09 -13.14 -0.50
N ALA A 107 -15.81 -13.48 -0.61
CA ALA A 107 -14.95 -13.05 -1.72
C ALA A 107 -15.39 -13.69 -3.05
N LEU A 108 -15.74 -14.98 -3.04
CA LEU A 108 -16.19 -15.71 -4.24
C LEU A 108 -17.60 -15.31 -4.68
N ALA A 109 -18.50 -15.00 -3.75
CA ALA A 109 -19.88 -14.62 -4.08
C ALA A 109 -20.00 -13.25 -4.75
N GLY A 110 -18.92 -12.53 -4.95
CA GLY A 110 -18.95 -11.16 -5.48
C GLY A 110 -19.76 -10.18 -4.60
N ALA A 111 -20.22 -10.65 -3.46
CA ALA A 111 -21.27 -10.08 -2.65
C ALA A 111 -20.76 -9.22 -1.52
N SER A 112 -19.70 -8.45 -1.69
CA SER A 112 -19.55 -7.40 -0.70
C SER A 112 -18.56 -6.34 -1.14
N ALA A 113 -19.11 -5.19 -1.50
CA ALA A 113 -18.44 -3.92 -1.44
C ALA A 113 -17.65 -3.76 -0.11
N ASP A 114 -18.12 -4.37 0.97
CA ASP A 114 -17.49 -4.32 2.29
C ASP A 114 -16.23 -5.22 2.42
N ILE A 115 -16.18 -6.38 1.75
CA ILE A 115 -14.96 -7.19 1.68
C ILE A 115 -14.00 -6.65 0.64
N ARG A 116 -14.48 -6.17 -0.51
CA ARG A 116 -13.66 -5.38 -1.42
C ARG A 116 -13.13 -4.12 -0.71
N ARG A 117 -13.93 -3.42 0.08
CA ARG A 117 -13.49 -2.30 0.91
C ARG A 117 -12.43 -2.71 1.94
N ARG A 118 -12.65 -3.83 2.66
CA ARG A 118 -11.65 -4.36 3.61
C ARG A 118 -10.42 -4.92 2.90
N HIS A 119 -10.58 -5.49 1.71
CA HIS A 119 -9.47 -5.92 0.86
C HIS A 119 -8.69 -4.72 0.30
N VAL A 120 -9.36 -3.69 -0.19
CA VAL A 120 -8.78 -2.44 -0.66
C VAL A 120 -8.06 -1.73 0.49
N VAL A 121 -8.65 -1.67 1.68
CA VAL A 121 -7.99 -1.15 2.90
C VAL A 121 -6.70 -1.90 3.20
N LEU A 122 -6.67 -3.23 3.06
CA LEU A 122 -5.47 -4.05 3.24
C LEU A 122 -4.44 -3.87 2.12
N VAL A 123 -4.88 -3.43 0.92
CA VAL A 123 -4.02 -3.25 -0.26
C VAL A 123 -3.21 -1.98 -0.20
N HIS A 124 -3.84 -0.88 0.16
CA HIS A 124 -3.19 0.44 0.17
C HIS A 124 -2.31 0.69 1.39
N THR A 125 -2.39 -0.17 2.40
CA THR A 125 -1.63 -0.03 3.63
C THR A 125 -0.25 -0.70 3.62
N SER A 126 0.26 -1.09 2.47
CA SER A 126 1.54 -1.81 2.34
C SER A 126 2.66 -0.97 1.74
N GLY A 127 2.66 0.33 1.98
CA GLY A 127 3.81 1.21 1.70
C GLY A 127 5.02 0.94 2.63
N PRO A 128 6.23 1.43 2.33
CA PRO A 128 7.38 1.33 3.23
C PRO A 128 7.17 2.10 4.52
N CYS A 129 6.09 2.82 4.63
CA CYS A 129 5.69 3.49 5.83
C CYS A 129 5.18 2.48 6.85
N PHE A 130 5.95 2.35 7.86
CA PHE A 130 5.81 1.60 9.06
C PHE A 130 4.41 1.74 9.69
N GLY A 131 3.68 0.66 9.77
CA GLY A 131 2.58 0.53 10.71
C GLY A 131 1.19 0.74 10.18
N LEU A 132 0.55 -0.37 9.83
CA LEU A 132 -0.90 -0.51 9.82
C LEU A 132 -1.42 -0.57 11.24
N TYR A 133 -2.14 0.46 11.64
CA TYR A 133 -2.86 0.44 12.90
C TYR A 133 -4.27 -0.10 12.67
N HIS A 134 -4.53 -1.26 13.26
CA HIS A 134 -5.89 -1.63 13.59
C HIS A 134 -6.26 -0.89 14.88
N VAL A 135 -6.99 0.21 14.77
CA VAL A 135 -7.67 0.81 15.93
C VAL A 135 -8.85 -0.10 16.25
N PRO A 136 -8.86 -0.75 17.44
CA PRO A 136 -10.04 -1.50 17.84
C PRO A 136 -11.23 -0.56 17.89
N ALA A 137 -12.41 -1.05 17.50
CA ALA A 137 -13.66 -0.28 17.41
C ALA A 137 -14.13 0.38 18.72
N SER A 138 -13.40 0.21 19.83
CA SER A 138 -13.73 0.73 21.16
C SER A 138 -13.11 2.09 21.50
N SER A 139 -12.23 2.64 20.68
CA SER A 139 -11.69 3.99 20.89
C SER A 139 -12.19 4.99 19.85
N ARG A 140 -13.51 5.16 19.75
CA ARG A 140 -14.10 6.32 19.06
C ARG A 140 -13.87 7.59 19.89
N ARG A 141 -12.66 8.08 19.94
CA ARG A 141 -12.49 9.52 20.02
C ARG A 141 -12.83 10.04 18.64
N ARG A 142 -13.85 10.88 18.54
CA ARG A 142 -14.09 11.72 17.37
C ARG A 142 -12.87 12.63 17.23
N CYS A 143 -11.86 12.15 16.51
CA CYS A 143 -10.95 13.05 15.84
C CYS A 143 -11.79 13.63 14.71
N SER A 144 -12.01 14.92 14.72
CA SER A 144 -12.59 15.64 13.59
C SER A 144 -11.68 15.33 12.39
N MET A 145 -12.15 14.47 11.50
CA MET A 145 -11.48 14.23 10.22
C MET A 145 -11.28 15.58 9.54
N PRO A 146 -10.08 15.94 9.10
CA PRO A 146 -9.95 17.06 8.20
C PRO A 146 -10.89 16.76 7.03
N THR A 147 -11.74 17.72 6.69
CA THR A 147 -12.74 17.57 5.62
C THR A 147 -11.97 17.24 4.36
N LEU A 148 -12.09 16.00 3.89
CA LEU A 148 -11.45 15.56 2.66
C LEU A 148 -12.01 16.41 1.52
N SER A 149 -11.19 17.27 0.93
CA SER A 149 -11.58 18.08 -0.21
C SER A 149 -11.60 17.19 -1.44
N ILE A 150 -12.79 16.98 -2.00
CA ILE A 150 -12.96 16.26 -3.28
C ILE A 150 -13.59 17.23 -4.27
N GLU A 151 -12.98 17.33 -5.44
CA GLU A 151 -13.46 18.21 -6.50
C GLU A 151 -13.35 17.55 -7.88
N ARG A 152 -14.18 18.01 -8.82
CA ARG A 152 -13.97 17.74 -10.24
C ARG A 152 -13.00 18.78 -10.79
N ARG A 153 -11.96 18.31 -11.45
CA ARG A 153 -10.95 19.17 -12.09
C ARG A 153 -10.82 18.78 -13.55
N GLU A 154 -10.60 19.75 -14.42
CA GLU A 154 -10.18 19.51 -15.81
C GLU A 154 -8.65 19.59 -15.88
N ILE A 155 -8.01 18.56 -16.41
CA ILE A 155 -6.55 18.51 -16.49
C ILE A 155 -6.08 18.39 -17.94
N ALA A 156 -4.89 18.95 -18.22
CA ALA A 156 -4.20 18.76 -19.48
C ALA A 156 -3.44 17.43 -19.50
N ALA A 157 -3.20 16.90 -20.70
CA ALA A 157 -2.32 15.75 -20.86
C ALA A 157 -0.89 16.10 -20.41
N GLN A 158 -0.22 15.16 -19.77
CA GLN A 158 1.17 15.33 -19.32
C GLN A 158 2.06 14.25 -19.90
N ASN A 159 3.16 14.64 -20.52
CA ASN A 159 4.18 13.69 -20.93
C ASN A 159 4.84 13.07 -19.70
N ILE A 160 5.06 11.77 -19.71
CA ILE A 160 5.62 11.06 -18.57
C ILE A 160 6.75 10.11 -18.99
N LEU A 161 7.71 9.95 -18.08
CA LEU A 161 8.61 8.80 -18.03
C LEU A 161 8.17 7.90 -16.87
N PHE A 162 8.10 6.61 -17.12
CA PHE A 162 7.68 5.65 -16.10
C PHE A 162 8.34 4.28 -16.29
N VAL A 163 8.32 3.50 -15.24
CA VAL A 163 8.66 2.07 -15.24
C VAL A 163 7.39 1.30 -14.93
N ARG A 164 7.08 0.32 -15.79
CA ARG A 164 5.96 -0.59 -15.54
C ARG A 164 6.42 -1.76 -14.70
N LEU A 165 5.76 -1.96 -13.56
CA LEU A 165 6.12 -2.97 -12.58
C LEU A 165 4.91 -3.82 -12.23
N ARG A 166 5.18 -5.06 -11.86
CA ARG A 166 4.21 -5.93 -11.20
C ARG A 166 4.69 -6.16 -9.78
N ALA A 167 3.85 -5.81 -8.83
CA ALA A 167 4.20 -5.92 -7.42
C ALA A 167 3.06 -6.58 -6.66
N GLY A 168 3.41 -7.49 -5.77
CA GLY A 168 2.51 -7.92 -4.71
C GLY A 168 2.19 -6.75 -3.78
N ARG A 169 1.06 -6.83 -3.08
CA ARG A 169 0.58 -5.78 -2.16
C ARG A 169 1.64 -5.27 -1.19
N HIS A 170 2.49 -6.17 -0.71
CA HIS A 170 3.54 -5.86 0.25
C HIS A 170 4.81 -5.28 -0.38
N GLU A 171 4.87 -5.30 -1.71
CA GLU A 171 6.03 -4.88 -2.51
C GLU A 171 5.82 -3.55 -3.21
N ILE A 172 4.58 -3.00 -3.21
CA ILE A 172 4.23 -1.78 -3.95
C ILE A 172 5.19 -0.64 -3.62
N ALA A 173 5.51 -0.44 -2.37
CA ALA A 173 6.39 0.64 -1.98
C ALA A 173 7.85 0.44 -2.41
N ASN A 174 8.34 -0.80 -2.37
CA ASN A 174 9.65 -1.10 -2.91
C ASN A 174 9.64 -0.92 -4.43
N ALA A 175 8.54 -1.33 -5.09
CA ALA A 175 8.36 -1.15 -6.52
C ALA A 175 8.28 0.34 -6.89
N ILE A 176 7.63 1.18 -6.08
CA ILE A 176 7.62 2.63 -6.28
C ILE A 176 9.04 3.19 -6.17
N GLY A 177 9.78 2.83 -5.10
CA GLY A 177 11.17 3.23 -4.93
C GLY A 177 12.08 2.75 -6.08
N GLU A 178 11.89 1.51 -6.53
CA GLU A 178 12.61 0.96 -7.68
C GLU A 178 12.29 1.69 -8.98
N GLY A 179 11.00 1.96 -9.24
CA GLY A 179 10.54 2.66 -10.42
C GLY A 179 11.10 4.08 -10.51
N LEU A 180 10.99 4.84 -9.43
CA LEU A 180 11.53 6.20 -9.35
C LEU A 180 13.06 6.20 -9.45
N GLY A 181 13.73 5.24 -8.79
CA GLY A 181 15.19 5.07 -8.84
C GLY A 181 15.74 4.76 -10.25
N LYS A 182 14.88 4.29 -11.17
CA LYS A 182 15.24 4.07 -12.59
C LYS A 182 14.83 5.25 -13.48
N ALA A 183 13.60 5.76 -13.28
CA ALA A 183 13.06 6.82 -14.12
C ALA A 183 13.77 8.18 -13.92
N PHE A 184 14.10 8.53 -12.68
CA PHE A 184 14.70 9.82 -12.35
C PHE A 184 16.13 9.99 -12.92
N PRO A 185 17.09 9.06 -12.70
CA PRO A 185 18.40 9.18 -13.33
C PRO A 185 18.35 9.17 -14.86
N TYR A 186 17.38 8.44 -15.43
CA TYR A 186 17.17 8.43 -16.88
C TYR A 186 16.74 9.81 -17.40
N SER A 187 15.79 10.47 -16.72
CA SER A 187 15.36 11.82 -17.10
C SER A 187 16.53 12.83 -17.01
N GLN A 188 17.37 12.72 -16.01
CA GLN A 188 18.57 13.55 -15.87
C GLN A 188 19.58 13.31 -17.00
N ARG A 189 19.82 12.05 -17.37
CA ARG A 189 20.72 11.70 -18.49
C ARG A 189 20.28 12.31 -19.80
N LEU A 190 18.95 12.39 -20.02
CA LEU A 190 18.37 13.01 -21.21
C LEU A 190 18.25 14.55 -21.11
N GLY A 191 18.60 15.15 -19.99
CA GLY A 191 18.44 16.60 -19.78
C GLY A 191 16.99 17.06 -19.77
N LEU A 192 16.04 16.17 -19.44
CA LEU A 192 14.61 16.49 -19.42
C LEU A 192 14.25 17.24 -18.14
N ALA A 193 13.59 18.38 -18.30
CA ALA A 193 13.05 19.11 -17.17
C ALA A 193 11.82 18.35 -16.57
N ILE A 194 11.85 18.15 -15.27
CA ILE A 194 10.70 17.60 -14.54
C ILE A 194 9.57 18.64 -14.55
N ALA A 195 8.38 18.23 -14.99
CA ALA A 195 7.22 19.12 -15.16
C ALA A 195 6.13 18.91 -14.10
N GLY A 196 6.35 18.01 -13.16
CA GLY A 196 5.38 17.72 -12.11
C GLY A 196 5.92 16.75 -11.07
N ARG A 197 5.04 16.35 -10.17
CA ARG A 197 5.38 15.49 -9.05
C ARG A 197 5.46 14.03 -9.45
N PRO A 198 6.25 13.19 -8.76
CA PRO A 198 6.23 11.75 -8.96
C PRO A 198 4.83 11.18 -8.79
N PHE A 199 4.53 10.14 -9.55
CA PHE A 199 3.22 9.50 -9.52
C PHE A 199 3.32 7.98 -9.54
N THR A 200 2.24 7.34 -9.10
CA THR A 200 2.00 5.90 -9.29
C THR A 200 0.60 5.72 -9.85
N ARG A 201 0.49 5.15 -11.06
CA ARG A 201 -0.79 4.80 -11.70
C ARG A 201 -1.07 3.31 -11.56
N TYR A 202 -2.28 2.96 -11.14
CA TYR A 202 -2.71 1.58 -10.87
C TYR A 202 -3.53 1.06 -12.05
N LEU A 203 -2.92 0.30 -12.95
CA LEU A 203 -3.57 -0.21 -14.16
C LEU A 203 -4.50 -1.38 -13.89
N SER A 204 -4.16 -2.22 -12.92
CA SER A 204 -5.04 -3.29 -12.46
C SER A 204 -4.90 -3.51 -10.96
N THR A 205 -6.03 -3.67 -10.31
CA THR A 205 -6.16 -3.93 -8.88
C THR A 205 -6.83 -5.29 -8.68
N GLY A 206 -6.12 -6.37 -9.04
CA GLY A 206 -6.63 -7.75 -8.88
C GLY A 206 -6.14 -8.42 -7.59
N PRO A 207 -6.75 -9.54 -7.19
CA PRO A 207 -6.22 -10.37 -6.13
C PRO A 207 -4.89 -10.99 -6.58
N GLY A 208 -3.77 -10.51 -6.06
CA GLY A 208 -2.44 -11.06 -6.33
C GLY A 208 -1.41 -10.01 -6.68
N LEU A 209 -1.26 -9.67 -7.95
CA LEU A 209 -0.28 -8.73 -8.44
C LEU A 209 -0.94 -7.47 -8.98
N PHE A 210 -0.46 -6.32 -8.54
CA PHE A 210 -0.79 -5.03 -9.13
C PHE A 210 0.09 -4.78 -10.34
N SER A 211 -0.50 -4.31 -11.42
CA SER A 211 0.25 -3.69 -12.50
C SER A 211 0.25 -2.19 -12.24
N ILE A 212 1.42 -1.64 -12.00
CA ILE A 212 1.61 -0.21 -11.71
C ILE A 212 2.58 0.43 -12.69
N GLU A 213 2.38 1.71 -12.92
CA GLU A 213 3.32 2.58 -13.61
C GLU A 213 3.81 3.62 -12.61
N VAL A 214 5.11 3.65 -12.42
CA VAL A 214 5.77 4.54 -11.47
C VAL A 214 6.70 5.47 -12.20
N GLY A 215 6.55 6.77 -12.04
CA GLY A 215 7.35 7.73 -12.79
C GLY A 215 7.11 9.18 -12.45
N MET A 216 7.40 10.04 -13.40
CA MET A 216 7.29 11.48 -13.25
C MET A 216 6.89 12.18 -14.55
N PRO A 217 6.15 13.30 -14.47
CA PRO A 217 5.90 14.17 -15.60
C PRO A 217 7.17 14.89 -16.05
N VAL A 218 7.31 15.05 -17.37
CA VAL A 218 8.42 15.77 -18.01
C VAL A 218 7.91 16.82 -18.98
N ALA A 219 8.68 17.89 -19.18
CA ALA A 219 8.22 19.07 -19.93
C ALA A 219 8.06 18.79 -21.45
N THR A 220 8.90 17.93 -21.99
CA THR A 220 8.89 17.58 -23.43
C THR A 220 8.59 16.10 -23.60
N ALA A 221 8.05 15.72 -24.77
CA ALA A 221 7.77 14.33 -25.09
C ALA A 221 9.08 13.52 -25.06
N PRO A 222 9.20 12.54 -24.13
CA PRO A 222 10.41 11.77 -23.97
C PRO A 222 10.45 10.59 -24.97
N GLN A 223 11.63 10.01 -25.13
CA GLN A 223 11.78 8.67 -25.68
C GLN A 223 12.09 7.70 -24.53
N GLY A 224 11.47 6.53 -24.56
CA GLY A 224 11.77 5.46 -23.63
C GLY A 224 12.96 4.63 -24.08
N GLU A 225 13.66 3.99 -23.14
CA GLU A 225 14.76 3.07 -23.41
C GLU A 225 14.79 1.96 -22.35
N GLY A 226 14.86 0.72 -22.79
CA GLY A 226 14.95 -0.45 -21.91
C GLY A 226 13.69 -0.60 -21.07
N VAL A 227 13.85 -0.49 -19.76
CA VAL A 227 12.75 -0.63 -18.77
C VAL A 227 12.04 0.70 -18.46
N VAL A 228 12.59 1.83 -18.92
CA VAL A 228 11.97 3.15 -18.78
C VAL A 228 11.15 3.44 -20.03
N GLU A 229 9.86 3.50 -19.86
CA GLU A 229 8.90 3.75 -20.94
C GLU A 229 8.51 5.23 -20.97
N ALA A 230 8.11 5.70 -22.15
CA ALA A 230 7.52 7.00 -22.37
C ALA A 230 6.01 6.88 -22.56
N GLY A 231 5.25 7.86 -22.11
CA GLY A 231 3.81 7.87 -22.25
C GLY A 231 3.18 9.20 -21.90
N THR A 232 1.87 9.14 -21.62
CA THR A 232 1.09 10.33 -21.31
C THR A 232 0.08 10.01 -20.19
N LEU A 233 -0.02 10.86 -19.17
CA LEU A 233 -1.21 10.92 -18.33
C LEU A 233 -2.36 11.60 -19.12
N PRO A 234 -3.58 11.06 -19.03
CA PRO A 234 -4.68 11.52 -19.88
C PRO A 234 -5.11 12.95 -19.57
N ALA A 235 -5.57 13.65 -20.57
CA ALA A 235 -6.33 14.89 -20.42
C ALA A 235 -7.81 14.60 -20.16
N GLY A 236 -8.48 15.53 -19.53
CA GLY A 236 -9.92 15.52 -19.37
C GLY A 236 -10.40 15.67 -17.92
N PRO A 237 -11.69 15.38 -17.68
CA PRO A 237 -12.24 15.50 -16.35
C PRO A 237 -11.72 14.40 -15.42
N VAL A 238 -11.34 14.81 -14.22
CA VAL A 238 -10.90 13.91 -13.13
C VAL A 238 -11.60 14.29 -11.83
N ALA A 239 -11.90 13.32 -11.00
CA ALA A 239 -12.15 13.51 -9.59
C ALA A 239 -10.82 13.54 -8.85
N VAL A 240 -10.59 14.57 -8.04
CA VAL A 240 -9.34 14.73 -7.28
C VAL A 240 -9.65 14.82 -5.80
N ALA A 241 -8.93 14.07 -5.01
CA ALA A 241 -8.97 14.14 -3.56
C ALA A 241 -7.57 14.39 -3.00
N THR A 242 -7.43 15.35 -2.09
CA THR A 242 -6.19 15.59 -1.37
C THR A 242 -6.20 14.82 -0.06
N HIS A 243 -5.40 13.78 0.01
CA HIS A 243 -5.14 13.03 1.23
C HIS A 243 -4.13 13.76 2.10
N ALA A 244 -4.45 13.88 3.39
CA ALA A 244 -3.54 14.40 4.41
C ALA A 244 -3.26 13.30 5.43
N GLY A 245 -2.00 12.92 5.60
CA GLY A 245 -1.59 11.88 6.51
C GLY A 245 -0.83 10.73 5.86
N PRO A 246 -0.60 9.65 6.62
CA PRO A 246 0.21 8.53 6.18
C PRO A 246 -0.48 7.75 5.05
N TYR A 247 0.31 7.19 4.14
CA TYR A 247 -0.16 6.43 2.98
C TYR A 247 -1.04 5.23 3.30
N ASP A 248 -0.98 4.71 4.54
CA ASP A 248 -1.84 3.61 4.99
C ASP A 248 -3.32 4.01 5.16
N GLN A 249 -3.63 5.30 5.17
CA GLN A 249 -4.98 5.83 5.21
C GLN A 249 -5.54 6.24 3.83
N LEU A 250 -4.74 6.12 2.76
CA LEU A 250 -5.18 6.41 1.38
C LEU A 250 -6.42 5.64 0.95
N SER A 251 -6.63 4.44 1.51
CA SER A 251 -7.82 3.64 1.24
C SER A 251 -9.13 4.34 1.61
N GLU A 252 -9.13 5.13 2.67
CA GLU A 252 -10.30 5.92 3.09
C GLU A 252 -10.57 7.03 2.07
N THR A 253 -9.50 7.62 1.54
CA THR A 253 -9.56 8.62 0.48
C THR A 253 -10.10 8.04 -0.82
N TYR A 254 -9.63 6.85 -1.23
CA TYR A 254 -10.17 6.14 -2.40
C TYR A 254 -11.66 5.81 -2.23
N ALA A 255 -12.05 5.27 -1.07
CA ALA A 255 -13.45 4.95 -0.79
C ALA A 255 -14.35 6.19 -0.74
N ALA A 256 -13.83 7.33 -0.28
CA ALA A 256 -14.54 8.58 -0.30
C ALA A 256 -14.68 9.14 -1.72
N LEU A 257 -13.61 9.04 -2.51
CA LEU A 257 -13.57 9.48 -3.90
C LEU A 257 -14.55 8.67 -4.76
N GLU A 258 -14.58 7.34 -4.62
CA GLU A 258 -15.52 6.46 -5.31
C GLU A 258 -16.98 6.82 -4.99
N ARG A 259 -17.30 6.99 -3.70
CA ARG A 259 -18.64 7.42 -3.27
C ARG A 259 -19.01 8.79 -3.83
N TRP A 260 -18.06 9.72 -3.88
CA TRP A 260 -18.28 11.04 -4.42
C TRP A 260 -18.56 10.99 -5.92
N ILE A 261 -17.81 10.17 -6.69
CA ILE A 261 -18.02 9.94 -8.12
C ILE A 261 -19.44 9.43 -8.37
N GLU A 262 -19.85 8.37 -7.65
CA GLU A 262 -21.17 7.77 -7.76
C GLU A 262 -22.29 8.76 -7.39
N SER A 263 -22.15 9.48 -6.26
CA SER A 263 -23.18 10.38 -5.76
C SER A 263 -23.38 11.64 -6.62
N ASN A 264 -22.35 12.02 -7.41
CA ASN A 264 -22.44 13.12 -8.35
C ASN A 264 -22.80 12.67 -9.77
N GLY A 265 -23.15 11.39 -9.97
CA GLY A 265 -23.61 10.88 -11.27
C GLY A 265 -22.49 10.70 -12.31
N TYR A 266 -21.23 10.72 -11.90
CA TYR A 266 -20.11 10.47 -12.79
C TYR A 266 -19.81 8.97 -12.91
N ARG A 267 -19.10 8.63 -13.99
CA ARG A 267 -18.57 7.28 -14.21
C ARG A 267 -17.04 7.31 -14.25
N ILE A 268 -16.44 6.22 -13.80
CA ILE A 268 -15.00 6.05 -13.85
C ILE A 268 -14.57 5.80 -15.29
N GLY A 269 -13.69 6.65 -15.81
CA GLY A 269 -13.19 6.63 -17.19
C GLY A 269 -11.81 6.04 -17.37
N GLY A 270 -11.13 5.59 -16.29
CA GLY A 270 -9.79 5.05 -16.42
C GLY A 270 -9.12 4.69 -15.10
N ALA A 271 -7.85 4.30 -15.21
CA ALA A 271 -7.02 3.93 -14.07
C ALA A 271 -6.68 5.14 -13.19
N PRO A 272 -6.86 5.05 -11.86
CA PRO A 272 -6.49 6.11 -10.94
C PRO A 272 -4.98 6.21 -10.78
N TRP A 273 -4.51 7.39 -10.36
CA TRP A 273 -3.13 7.57 -9.94
C TRP A 273 -2.98 8.45 -8.71
N GLU A 274 -1.91 8.25 -8.01
CA GLU A 274 -1.46 9.04 -6.87
C GLU A 274 -0.35 9.98 -7.33
N SER A 275 -0.37 11.23 -6.86
CA SER A 275 0.70 12.21 -7.05
C SER A 275 1.20 12.67 -5.69
N TYR A 276 2.48 12.49 -5.43
CA TYR A 276 3.09 12.70 -4.12
C TYR A 276 3.52 14.17 -3.96
N ILE A 277 2.79 14.91 -3.11
CA ILE A 277 3.02 16.35 -2.89
C ILE A 277 4.22 16.57 -1.99
N THR A 278 4.31 15.79 -0.92
CA THR A 278 5.40 15.85 0.06
C THR A 278 6.36 14.67 -0.13
N ASP A 279 7.64 14.95 0.02
CA ASP A 279 8.65 13.89 0.08
C ASP A 279 8.80 13.45 1.56
N PRO A 280 8.65 12.15 1.86
CA PRO A 280 8.90 11.62 3.21
C PRO A 280 10.31 11.89 3.75
N ALA A 281 11.30 12.12 2.87
CA ALA A 281 12.65 12.47 3.29
C ALA A 281 12.73 13.89 3.88
N ASP A 282 11.92 14.81 3.37
CA ASP A 282 11.85 16.20 3.83
C ASP A 282 10.83 16.40 4.95
N HIS A 283 9.83 15.50 5.04
CA HIS A 283 8.74 15.52 6.01
C HIS A 283 8.75 14.24 6.85
N PRO A 284 9.52 14.19 7.95
CA PRO A 284 9.67 12.96 8.76
C PRO A 284 8.42 12.58 9.55
N ASP A 285 7.49 13.52 9.79
CA ASP A 285 6.20 13.22 10.42
C ASP A 285 5.18 12.81 9.33
N PRO A 286 4.67 11.57 9.36
CA PRO A 286 3.64 11.13 8.42
C PRO A 286 2.35 11.96 8.44
N ALA A 287 2.06 12.68 9.51
CA ALA A 287 0.90 13.57 9.58
C ALA A 287 1.00 14.76 8.61
N ASP A 288 2.22 15.11 8.21
CA ASP A 288 2.48 16.22 7.28
C ASP A 288 2.43 15.78 5.81
N TRP A 289 2.33 14.48 5.55
CA TRP A 289 2.30 14.00 4.18
C TRP A 289 1.03 14.40 3.45
N ARG A 290 1.19 14.69 2.17
CA ARG A 290 0.10 15.09 1.27
C ARG A 290 0.23 14.33 -0.03
N THR A 291 -0.89 13.71 -0.45
CA THR A 291 -1.00 12.97 -1.71
C THR A 291 -2.29 13.36 -2.40
N GLU A 292 -2.20 13.75 -3.65
CA GLU A 292 -3.40 13.88 -4.48
C GLU A 292 -3.71 12.55 -5.15
N VAL A 293 -4.95 12.12 -5.05
CA VAL A 293 -5.49 10.95 -5.75
C VAL A 293 -6.38 11.43 -6.88
N TYR A 294 -6.04 11.04 -8.08
CA TYR A 294 -6.75 11.40 -9.31
C TYR A 294 -7.50 10.18 -9.85
N TRP A 295 -8.75 10.37 -10.20
CA TRP A 295 -9.54 9.34 -10.87
C TRP A 295 -10.16 9.90 -12.14
N PRO A 296 -9.80 9.42 -13.35
CA PRO A 296 -10.40 9.86 -14.60
C PRO A 296 -11.90 9.59 -14.61
N LEU A 297 -12.64 10.55 -15.14
CA LEU A 297 -14.08 10.45 -15.31
C LEU A 297 -14.42 10.27 -16.80
N GLU A 298 -15.47 9.52 -17.10
CA GLU A 298 -16.05 9.49 -18.44
C GLU A 298 -16.58 10.88 -18.82
N LYS A 299 -16.45 11.24 -20.11
CA LYS A 299 -16.98 12.49 -20.65
C LYS A 299 -18.49 12.46 -20.75
#